data_e3dd8fecc4a4ce90d0ee1c0fcfd9a798
#
_entry.id   e3dd8fecc4a4ce90d0ee1c0fcfd9a798
#
_cell.length_a   1.000
_cell.length_b   1.000
_cell.length_c   1.000
_cell.angle_alpha   90.00
_cell.angle_beta   90.00
_cell.angle_gamma   90.00
#
_symmetry.space_group_name_H-M   'P 1'
#
loop_
_entity.id
_entity.type
_entity.pdbx_description
1 polymer ?
#
loop_
_entity_poly.entity_id
_entity_poly.type
_entity_poly.pdbx_seq_one_letter_code
_entity_poly.pdbx_strand_id
1 'polypeptide(L)'
;SSAASDVYKRQPYGLWILCLTIAGTGLISFAYDHDLEKEGEARQEELALAYPSFLAQLTLLAQTGMPIRQIFARLSKEKNGVVYEEVRRTFREMESGMTQTEALERFGKRTRLPQYKKCAALLAQNIRRGTGELITALGQEAENAFEEQKAAARRKAEEAQTKLLFPMLLMLSVVMILILVPAWLSFGGL
;
A
#
# COMPACT_ATOMS: atom_id res chain seq x y z
N SER A 1 29.05 -8.60 -60.53
CA SER A 1 27.60 -8.51 -60.22
C SER A 1 27.18 -9.42 -59.05
N SER A 2 28.12 -9.80 -58.19
CA SER A 2 27.82 -10.73 -57.07
C SER A 2 27.80 -10.07 -55.68
N ALA A 3 28.19 -8.81 -55.58
CA ALA A 3 28.29 -8.11 -54.29
C ALA A 3 26.95 -7.48 -53.79
N ALA A 4 25.97 -7.34 -54.69
CA ALA A 4 24.67 -6.74 -54.34
C ALA A 4 23.66 -7.71 -53.69
N SER A 5 23.86 -9.02 -53.85
CA SER A 5 22.95 -10.04 -53.28
C SER A 5 23.29 -10.45 -51.85
N ASP A 6 24.52 -10.16 -51.37
CA ASP A 6 24.93 -10.50 -50.01
C ASP A 6 24.51 -9.44 -48.94
N VAL A 7 24.24 -8.22 -49.37
CA VAL A 7 23.76 -7.15 -48.49
C VAL A 7 22.30 -7.35 -48.08
N TYR A 8 21.50 -8.02 -48.93
CA TYR A 8 20.07 -8.21 -48.67
C TYR A 8 19.76 -9.35 -47.68
N LYS A 9 20.70 -10.26 -47.44
CA LYS A 9 20.52 -11.36 -46.46
C LYS A 9 20.82 -11.00 -45.00
N ARG A 10 21.40 -9.85 -44.73
CA ARG A 10 21.72 -9.39 -43.37
C ARG A 10 20.66 -8.46 -42.73
N GLN A 11 19.64 -8.07 -43.47
CA GLN A 11 18.62 -7.12 -43.00
C GLN A 11 17.63 -7.66 -41.96
N PRO A 12 17.24 -8.95 -41.88
CA PRO A 12 16.30 -9.39 -40.87
C PRO A 12 16.88 -9.33 -39.43
N TYR A 13 18.20 -9.54 -39.28
CA TYR A 13 18.82 -9.51 -37.96
C TYR A 13 18.93 -8.09 -37.37
N GLY A 14 19.12 -7.07 -38.22
CA GLY A 14 19.17 -5.68 -37.81
C GLY A 14 17.85 -5.19 -37.24
N LEU A 15 16.72 -5.55 -37.83
CA LEU A 15 15.38 -5.24 -37.37
C LEU A 15 15.06 -5.94 -36.03
N TRP A 16 15.46 -7.19 -35.88
CA TRP A 16 15.27 -7.93 -34.63
C TRP A 16 16.09 -7.36 -33.45
N ILE A 17 17.34 -6.95 -33.73
CA ILE A 17 18.19 -6.29 -32.74
C ILE A 17 17.60 -4.91 -32.35
N LEU A 18 17.07 -4.18 -33.31
CA LEU A 18 16.45 -2.87 -33.09
C LEU A 18 15.14 -3.00 -32.28
N CYS A 19 14.32 -4.00 -32.55
CA CYS A 19 13.14 -4.32 -31.74
C CYS A 19 13.51 -4.75 -30.31
N LEU A 20 14.56 -5.55 -30.14
CA LEU A 20 15.06 -5.98 -28.83
C LEU A 20 15.62 -4.81 -28.01
N THR A 21 16.33 -3.87 -28.64
CA THR A 21 16.86 -2.67 -27.95
C THR A 21 15.73 -1.72 -27.56
N ILE A 22 14.72 -1.52 -28.42
CA ILE A 22 13.54 -0.68 -28.10
C ILE A 22 12.73 -1.32 -26.97
N ALA A 23 12.49 -2.64 -27.01
CA ALA A 23 11.80 -3.36 -25.95
C ALA A 23 12.58 -3.31 -24.61
N GLY A 24 13.90 -3.48 -24.67
CA GLY A 24 14.77 -3.37 -23.49
C GLY A 24 14.77 -1.96 -22.87
N THR A 25 14.84 -0.91 -23.71
CA THR A 25 14.81 0.48 -23.25
C THR A 25 13.43 0.85 -22.67
N GLY A 26 12.35 0.35 -23.27
CA GLY A 26 10.98 0.55 -22.76
C GLY A 26 10.75 -0.11 -21.41
N LEU A 27 11.28 -1.32 -21.19
CA LEU A 27 11.21 -2.02 -19.90
C LEU A 27 12.00 -1.30 -18.79
N ILE A 28 13.17 -0.75 -19.14
CA ILE A 28 14.00 0.01 -18.18
C ILE A 28 13.31 1.33 -17.81
N SER A 29 12.75 2.06 -18.77
CA SER A 29 12.00 3.30 -18.48
C SER A 29 10.77 3.04 -17.64
N PHE A 30 10.04 1.95 -17.88
CA PHE A 30 8.90 1.55 -17.07
C PHE A 30 9.28 1.17 -15.63
N ALA A 31 10.48 0.60 -15.43
CA ALA A 31 11.00 0.27 -14.11
C ALA A 31 11.44 1.52 -13.32
N TYR A 32 11.95 2.56 -13.99
CA TYR A 32 12.39 3.80 -13.34
C TYR A 32 11.23 4.71 -12.89
N ASP A 33 10.12 4.76 -13.62
CA ASP A 33 8.94 5.55 -13.23
C ASP A 33 8.23 4.97 -11.98
N HIS A 34 8.50 3.70 -11.66
CA HIS A 34 7.87 3.01 -10.52
C HIS A 34 8.53 3.29 -9.16
N ASP A 35 9.72 3.89 -9.11
CA ASP A 35 10.46 4.09 -7.85
C ASP A 35 10.01 5.35 -7.06
N LEU A 36 9.52 6.38 -7.71
CA LEU A 36 9.03 7.60 -7.04
C LEU A 36 7.64 7.43 -6.40
N GLU A 37 6.82 6.53 -6.94
CA GLU A 37 5.53 6.16 -6.33
C GLU A 37 5.73 5.28 -5.08
N LYS A 38 6.75 4.44 -5.06
CA LYS A 38 7.03 3.50 -3.96
C LYS A 38 7.34 4.16 -2.61
N GLU A 39 8.01 5.31 -2.58
CA GLU A 39 8.28 6.03 -1.32
C GLU A 39 6.98 6.57 -0.71
N GLY A 40 6.08 7.07 -1.54
CA GLY A 40 4.75 7.53 -1.11
C GLY A 40 3.87 6.37 -0.63
N GLU A 41 3.90 5.25 -1.33
CA GLU A 41 3.14 4.03 -0.98
C GLU A 41 3.67 3.38 0.30
N ALA A 42 4.99 3.26 0.46
CA ALA A 42 5.61 2.72 1.67
C ALA A 42 5.24 3.54 2.91
N ARG A 43 5.25 4.87 2.80
CA ARG A 43 4.82 5.76 3.90
C ARG A 43 3.32 5.60 4.22
N GLN A 44 2.47 5.42 3.22
CA GLN A 44 1.04 5.17 3.43
C GLN A 44 0.79 3.79 4.05
N GLU A 45 1.55 2.76 3.64
CA GLU A 45 1.46 1.43 4.23
C GLU A 45 1.89 1.45 5.71
N GLU A 46 2.99 2.14 6.04
CA GLU A 46 3.43 2.32 7.42
C GLU A 46 2.37 3.06 8.26
N LEU A 47 1.78 4.13 7.73
CA LEU A 47 0.67 4.83 8.37
C LEU A 47 -0.54 3.92 8.57
N ALA A 48 -0.90 3.10 7.58
CA ALA A 48 -2.02 2.19 7.67
C ALA A 48 -1.80 1.10 8.74
N LEU A 49 -0.59 0.56 8.82
CA LEU A 49 -0.21 -0.43 9.84
C LEU A 49 -0.17 0.16 11.25
N ALA A 50 0.24 1.42 11.38
CA ALA A 50 0.33 2.10 12.67
C ALA A 50 -1.04 2.60 13.19
N TYR A 51 -2.07 2.67 12.34
CA TYR A 51 -3.36 3.24 12.68
C TYR A 51 -4.04 2.60 13.90
N PRO A 52 -4.17 1.26 14.02
CA PRO A 52 -4.85 0.66 15.16
C PRO A 52 -4.16 0.95 16.49
N SER A 53 -2.81 0.90 16.53
CA SER A 53 -2.05 1.21 17.74
C SER A 53 -2.13 2.68 18.14
N PHE A 54 -2.09 3.58 17.14
CA PHE A 54 -2.31 5.01 17.35
C PHE A 54 -3.71 5.27 17.92
N LEU A 55 -4.73 4.66 17.36
CA LEU A 55 -6.11 4.84 17.77
C LEU A 55 -6.36 4.29 19.18
N ALA A 56 -5.76 3.14 19.53
CA ALA A 56 -5.82 2.58 20.88
C ALA A 56 -5.21 3.53 21.93
N GLN A 57 -4.05 4.12 21.64
CA GLN A 57 -3.41 5.10 22.54
C GLN A 57 -4.26 6.37 22.66
N LEU A 58 -4.80 6.86 21.55
CA LEU A 58 -5.67 8.02 21.52
C LEU A 58 -6.93 7.80 22.38
N THR A 59 -7.56 6.62 22.22
CA THR A 59 -8.74 6.22 23.00
C THR A 59 -8.42 6.12 24.50
N LEU A 60 -7.30 5.50 24.84
CA LEU A 60 -6.86 5.38 26.23
C LEU A 60 -6.66 6.76 26.89
N LEU A 61 -6.02 7.70 26.19
CA LEU A 61 -5.83 9.05 26.67
C LEU A 61 -7.16 9.84 26.74
N ALA A 62 -8.07 9.63 25.79
CA ALA A 62 -9.39 10.23 25.81
C ALA A 62 -10.23 9.76 27.02
N GLN A 63 -10.10 8.48 27.41
CA GLN A 63 -10.76 7.92 28.60
C GLN A 63 -10.33 8.59 29.90
N THR A 64 -9.14 9.17 29.97
CA THR A 64 -8.69 9.94 31.14
C THR A 64 -9.35 11.33 31.24
N GLY A 65 -10.20 11.70 30.28
CA GLY A 65 -10.85 13.02 30.23
C GLY A 65 -9.94 14.16 29.76
N MET A 66 -8.75 13.83 29.22
CA MET A 66 -7.82 14.86 28.72
C MET A 66 -8.40 15.59 27.48
N PRO A 67 -8.27 16.92 27.41
CA PRO A 67 -8.59 17.68 26.21
C PRO A 67 -7.74 17.22 25.01
N ILE A 68 -8.30 17.26 23.82
CA ILE A 68 -7.64 16.80 22.58
C ILE A 68 -6.26 17.44 22.38
N ARG A 69 -6.12 18.72 22.67
CA ARG A 69 -4.82 19.42 22.60
C ARG A 69 -3.76 18.79 23.51
N GLN A 70 -4.13 18.40 24.73
CA GLN A 70 -3.21 17.73 25.67
C GLN A 70 -2.87 16.31 25.23
N ILE A 71 -3.83 15.59 24.65
CA ILE A 71 -3.59 14.27 24.06
C ILE A 71 -2.54 14.38 22.94
N PHE A 72 -2.71 15.32 22.01
CA PHE A 72 -1.73 15.56 20.94
C PHE A 72 -0.36 16.01 21.49
N ALA A 73 -0.33 16.84 22.53
CA ALA A 73 0.90 17.23 23.22
C ALA A 73 1.64 16.02 23.82
N ARG A 74 0.90 15.06 24.38
CA ARG A 74 1.48 13.84 24.94
C ARG A 74 1.98 12.89 23.85
N LEU A 75 1.17 12.64 22.84
CA LEU A 75 1.54 11.78 21.70
C LEU A 75 2.67 12.37 20.86
N SER A 76 2.82 13.69 20.82
CA SER A 76 3.92 14.36 20.12
C SER A 76 5.31 14.07 20.71
N LYS A 77 5.38 13.58 21.94
CA LYS A 77 6.62 13.20 22.62
C LYS A 77 7.10 11.79 22.24
N GLU A 78 6.24 10.99 21.64
CA GLU A 78 6.63 9.67 21.10
C GLU A 78 7.65 9.85 19.97
N LYS A 79 8.76 9.11 20.04
CA LYS A 79 9.91 9.34 19.16
C LYS A 79 9.81 8.57 17.84
N ASN A 80 9.14 7.43 17.81
CA ASN A 80 9.18 6.48 16.69
C ASN A 80 7.84 6.40 15.96
N GLY A 81 7.89 6.47 14.63
CA GLY A 81 6.76 6.21 13.73
C GLY A 81 6.26 7.44 12.98
N VAL A 82 5.91 7.22 11.72
CA VAL A 82 5.44 8.27 10.78
C VAL A 82 4.18 8.97 11.29
N VAL A 83 3.31 8.25 12.01
CA VAL A 83 2.10 8.82 12.62
C VAL A 83 2.47 9.91 13.62
N TYR A 84 3.47 9.67 14.47
CA TYR A 84 3.85 10.64 15.51
C TYR A 84 4.56 11.87 14.95
N GLU A 85 5.16 11.77 13.77
CA GLU A 85 5.64 12.95 13.04
C GLU A 85 4.49 13.85 12.62
N GLU A 86 3.42 13.28 12.08
CA GLU A 86 2.22 14.01 11.72
C GLU A 86 1.50 14.59 12.97
N VAL A 87 1.47 13.85 14.05
CA VAL A 87 0.95 14.33 15.36
C VAL A 87 1.76 15.51 15.86
N ARG A 88 3.10 15.43 15.84
CA ARG A 88 4.00 16.56 16.23
C ARG A 88 3.76 17.80 15.38
N ARG A 89 3.58 17.59 14.07
CA ARG A 89 3.27 18.69 13.16
C ARG A 89 1.94 19.33 13.48
N THR A 90 0.92 18.54 13.72
CA THR A 90 -0.44 18.99 14.07
C THR A 90 -0.42 19.74 15.41
N PHE A 91 0.31 19.23 16.40
CA PHE A 91 0.45 19.90 17.68
C PHE A 91 1.14 21.27 17.55
N ARG A 92 2.21 21.37 16.75
CA ARG A 92 2.88 22.67 16.48
C ARG A 92 1.94 23.65 15.76
N GLU A 93 1.08 23.17 14.86
CA GLU A 93 0.06 24.01 14.21
C GLU A 93 -0.93 24.58 15.26
N MET A 94 -1.35 23.76 16.24
CA MET A 94 -2.19 24.22 17.37
C MET A 94 -1.44 25.20 18.30
N GLU A 95 -0.13 25.04 18.49
CA GLU A 95 0.69 25.97 19.28
C GLU A 95 0.89 27.32 18.56
N SER A 96 0.97 27.31 17.24
CA SER A 96 1.11 28.52 16.42
C SER A 96 -0.16 29.37 16.32
N GLY A 97 -1.24 28.96 17.00
CA GLY A 97 -2.50 29.73 17.05
C GLY A 97 -3.58 29.23 16.11
N MET A 98 -3.34 28.12 15.36
CA MET A 98 -4.36 27.50 14.55
C MET A 98 -5.45 26.87 15.43
N THR A 99 -6.69 26.93 14.98
CA THR A 99 -7.80 26.28 15.70
C THR A 99 -7.62 24.77 15.72
N GLN A 100 -8.03 24.11 16.82
CA GLN A 100 -7.92 22.65 16.95
C GLN A 100 -8.63 21.92 15.79
N THR A 101 -9.81 22.40 15.40
CA THR A 101 -10.60 21.84 14.29
C THR A 101 -9.82 21.90 12.98
N GLU A 102 -9.25 23.05 12.64
CA GLU A 102 -8.48 23.22 11.40
C GLU A 102 -7.19 22.37 11.39
N ALA A 103 -6.48 22.31 12.50
CA ALA A 103 -5.27 21.49 12.64
C ALA A 103 -5.60 20.00 12.46
N LEU A 104 -6.72 19.51 13.01
CA LEU A 104 -7.19 18.14 12.84
C LEU A 104 -7.62 17.83 11.40
N GLU A 105 -8.31 18.76 10.75
CA GLU A 105 -8.65 18.60 9.32
C GLU A 105 -7.40 18.50 8.44
N ARG A 106 -6.39 19.34 8.71
CA ARG A 106 -5.10 19.28 8.01
C ARG A 106 -4.37 17.96 8.26
N PHE A 107 -4.40 17.47 9.51
CA PHE A 107 -3.88 16.14 9.86
C PHE A 107 -4.52 15.04 9.02
N GLY A 108 -5.85 14.98 8.95
CA GLY A 108 -6.57 14.00 8.12
C GLY A 108 -6.29 14.12 6.62
N LYS A 109 -6.07 15.35 6.11
CA LYS A 109 -5.74 15.58 4.69
C LYS A 109 -4.31 15.16 4.36
N ARG A 110 -3.35 15.41 5.25
CA ARG A 110 -1.92 15.10 5.03
C ARG A 110 -1.63 13.61 5.00
N THR A 111 -2.31 12.84 5.86
CA THR A 111 -2.14 11.39 5.89
C THR A 111 -2.65 10.68 4.64
N ARG A 112 -3.51 11.32 3.85
CA ARG A 112 -4.15 10.80 2.62
C ARG A 112 -4.91 9.48 2.81
N LEU A 113 -5.03 8.97 4.02
CA LEU A 113 -5.74 7.74 4.34
C LEU A 113 -7.15 8.04 4.86
N PRO A 114 -8.19 7.36 4.35
CA PRO A 114 -9.58 7.60 4.73
C PRO A 114 -9.84 7.37 6.22
N GLN A 115 -9.16 6.41 6.84
CA GLN A 115 -9.26 6.09 8.26
C GLN A 115 -8.78 7.25 9.16
N TYR A 116 -7.66 7.89 8.85
CA TYR A 116 -7.19 9.07 9.58
C TYR A 116 -8.09 10.28 9.36
N LYS A 117 -8.63 10.43 8.17
CA LYS A 117 -9.59 11.49 7.85
C LYS A 117 -10.87 11.34 8.66
N LYS A 118 -11.38 10.10 8.80
CA LYS A 118 -12.54 9.78 9.63
C LYS A 118 -12.25 10.06 11.11
N CYS A 119 -11.10 9.59 11.62
CA CYS A 119 -10.66 9.88 12.97
C CYS A 119 -10.56 11.38 13.27
N ALA A 120 -9.92 12.13 12.37
CA ALA A 120 -9.81 13.59 12.49
C ALA A 120 -11.18 14.29 12.53
N ALA A 121 -12.13 13.84 11.70
CA ALA A 121 -13.49 14.37 11.69
C ALA A 121 -14.24 14.06 13.00
N LEU A 122 -14.10 12.84 13.53
CA LEU A 122 -14.67 12.47 14.83
C LEU A 122 -14.10 13.34 15.95
N LEU A 123 -12.79 13.56 15.98
CA LEU A 123 -12.15 14.44 16.96
C LEU A 123 -12.65 15.89 16.85
N ALA A 124 -12.70 16.43 15.63
CA ALA A 124 -13.18 17.80 15.36
C ALA A 124 -14.65 17.99 15.76
N GLN A 125 -15.50 17.00 15.51
CA GLN A 125 -16.90 17.02 15.91
C GLN A 125 -17.07 17.04 17.42
N ASN A 126 -16.25 16.28 18.12
CA ASN A 126 -16.35 16.14 19.59
C ASN A 126 -15.78 17.31 20.39
N ILE A 127 -14.93 18.15 19.79
CA ILE A 127 -14.54 19.45 20.39
C ILE A 127 -15.80 20.28 20.70
N ARG A 128 -16.86 20.12 19.91
CA ARG A 128 -18.12 20.86 20.05
C ARG A 128 -19.15 20.18 20.97
N ARG A 129 -19.11 18.84 21.12
CA ARG A 129 -20.17 18.04 21.75
C ARG A 129 -19.85 17.46 23.13
N GLY A 130 -18.56 17.40 23.52
CA GLY A 130 -18.14 16.82 24.80
C GLY A 130 -17.57 15.41 24.67
N THR A 131 -16.89 14.95 25.74
CA THR A 131 -15.94 13.82 25.73
C THR A 131 -16.60 12.42 25.72
N GLY A 132 -17.85 12.28 26.18
CA GLY A 132 -18.45 10.96 26.39
C GLY A 132 -18.76 10.19 25.09
N GLU A 133 -19.33 10.85 24.11
CA GLU A 133 -19.62 10.28 22.76
C GLU A 133 -18.33 9.92 22.01
N LEU A 134 -17.28 10.71 22.22
CA LEU A 134 -15.98 10.49 21.59
C LEU A 134 -15.35 9.16 22.01
N ILE A 135 -15.37 8.83 23.28
CA ILE A 135 -14.76 7.60 23.81
C ILE A 135 -15.40 6.38 23.18
N THR A 136 -16.73 6.36 23.09
CA THR A 136 -17.47 5.25 22.47
C THR A 136 -17.18 5.14 20.98
N ALA A 137 -17.18 6.25 20.26
CA ALA A 137 -16.91 6.28 18.83
C ALA A 137 -15.45 5.88 18.49
N LEU A 138 -14.47 6.35 19.28
CA LEU A 138 -13.06 5.96 19.14
C LEU A 138 -12.84 4.50 19.50
N GLY A 139 -13.52 3.99 20.53
CA GLY A 139 -13.44 2.57 20.91
C GLY A 139 -13.93 1.65 19.80
N GLN A 140 -15.09 1.95 19.23
CA GLN A 140 -15.62 1.18 18.08
C GLN A 140 -14.70 1.27 16.86
N GLU A 141 -14.16 2.43 16.58
CA GLU A 141 -13.23 2.60 15.45
C GLU A 141 -11.92 1.84 15.69
N ALA A 142 -11.41 1.78 16.92
CA ALA A 142 -10.24 1.00 17.28
C ALA A 142 -10.46 -0.49 17.05
N GLU A 143 -11.61 -1.03 17.50
CA GLU A 143 -11.97 -2.41 17.32
C GLU A 143 -12.11 -2.77 15.82
N ASN A 144 -12.81 -1.94 15.06
CA ASN A 144 -12.93 -2.09 13.60
C ASN A 144 -11.55 -2.09 12.91
N ALA A 145 -10.67 -1.17 13.29
CA ALA A 145 -9.32 -1.07 12.72
C ALA A 145 -8.47 -2.31 13.00
N PHE A 146 -8.58 -2.92 14.17
CA PHE A 146 -7.90 -4.18 14.49
C PHE A 146 -8.46 -5.35 13.69
N GLU A 147 -9.78 -5.45 13.53
CA GLU A 147 -10.39 -6.51 12.72
C GLU A 147 -10.06 -6.36 11.23
N GLU A 148 -10.04 -5.15 10.69
CA GLU A 148 -9.61 -4.89 9.31
C GLU A 148 -8.14 -5.29 9.10
N GLN A 149 -7.24 -4.94 10.04
CA GLN A 149 -5.82 -5.33 9.95
C GLN A 149 -5.66 -6.85 9.99
N LYS A 150 -6.39 -7.53 10.87
CA LYS A 150 -6.39 -9.00 10.96
C LYS A 150 -6.94 -9.66 9.69
N ALA A 151 -8.03 -9.11 9.13
CA ALA A 151 -8.59 -9.58 7.86
C ALA A 151 -7.62 -9.36 6.70
N ALA A 152 -6.93 -8.20 6.63
CA ALA A 152 -5.94 -7.93 5.61
C ALA A 152 -4.73 -8.88 5.70
N ALA A 153 -4.27 -9.18 6.92
CA ALA A 153 -3.19 -10.15 7.14
C ALA A 153 -3.59 -11.57 6.68
N ARG A 154 -4.83 -11.98 6.96
CA ARG A 154 -5.36 -13.28 6.49
C ARG A 154 -5.45 -13.33 4.97
N ARG A 155 -5.95 -12.29 4.31
CA ARG A 155 -6.01 -12.22 2.83
C ARG A 155 -4.64 -12.30 2.19
N LYS A 156 -3.64 -11.59 2.73
CA LYS A 156 -2.25 -11.68 2.24
C LYS A 156 -1.68 -13.11 2.35
N ALA A 157 -2.02 -13.84 3.42
CA ALA A 157 -1.61 -15.23 3.60
C ALA A 157 -2.32 -16.17 2.60
N GLU A 158 -3.60 -15.97 2.32
CA GLU A 158 -4.38 -16.74 1.34
C GLU A 158 -3.90 -16.49 -0.10
N GLU A 159 -3.60 -15.24 -0.46
CA GLU A 159 -3.04 -14.88 -1.77
C GLU A 159 -1.66 -15.52 -2.01
N ALA A 160 -0.84 -15.64 -0.96
CA ALA A 160 0.46 -16.31 -1.06
C ALA A 160 0.30 -17.80 -1.38
N GLN A 161 -0.70 -18.47 -0.83
CA GLN A 161 -1.00 -19.88 -1.13
C GLN A 161 -1.48 -20.06 -2.58
N THR A 162 -2.32 -19.15 -3.08
CA THR A 162 -2.83 -19.21 -4.46
C THR A 162 -1.72 -19.00 -5.49
N LYS A 163 -0.73 -18.16 -5.19
CA LYS A 163 0.44 -17.97 -6.07
C LYS A 163 1.32 -19.22 -6.22
N LEU A 164 1.30 -20.13 -5.26
CA LEU A 164 2.01 -21.41 -5.33
C LEU A 164 1.30 -22.45 -6.21
N LEU A 165 -0.02 -22.32 -6.42
CA LEU A 165 -0.77 -23.20 -7.31
C LEU A 165 -0.42 -23.00 -8.79
N PHE A 166 -0.06 -21.78 -9.18
CA PHE A 166 0.26 -21.46 -10.57
C PHE A 166 1.45 -22.26 -11.13
N PRO A 167 2.63 -22.30 -10.46
CA PRO A 167 3.75 -23.11 -10.93
C PRO A 167 3.46 -24.62 -10.87
N MET A 168 2.67 -25.11 -9.90
CA MET A 168 2.25 -26.52 -9.89
C MET A 168 1.37 -26.88 -11.10
N LEU A 169 0.44 -26.02 -11.48
CA LEU A 169 -0.45 -26.21 -12.62
C LEU A 169 0.32 -26.15 -13.93
N LEU A 170 1.35 -25.30 -14.01
CA LEU A 170 2.24 -25.20 -15.16
C LEU A 170 3.10 -26.45 -15.32
N MET A 171 3.68 -26.98 -14.23
CA MET A 171 4.41 -28.25 -14.22
C MET A 171 3.51 -29.40 -14.66
N LEU A 172 2.29 -29.48 -14.14
CA LEU A 172 1.32 -30.52 -14.54
C LEU A 172 1.01 -30.45 -16.03
N SER A 173 0.84 -29.22 -16.58
CA SER A 173 0.57 -29.02 -18.02
C SER A 173 1.74 -29.50 -18.89
N VAL A 174 2.98 -29.24 -18.49
CA VAL A 174 4.17 -29.71 -19.22
C VAL A 174 4.26 -31.23 -19.22
N VAL A 175 4.01 -31.88 -18.09
CA VAL A 175 3.99 -33.34 -17.98
C VAL A 175 2.91 -33.96 -18.86
N MET A 176 1.70 -33.36 -18.85
CA MET A 176 0.59 -33.81 -19.72
C MET A 176 0.95 -33.72 -21.20
N ILE A 177 1.57 -32.63 -21.64
CA ILE A 177 2.01 -32.45 -23.04
C ILE A 177 3.06 -33.50 -23.40
N LEU A 178 4.03 -33.76 -22.50
CA LEU A 178 5.09 -34.75 -22.71
C LEU A 178 4.56 -36.20 -22.87
N ILE A 179 3.43 -36.52 -22.25
CA ILE A 179 2.80 -37.83 -22.35
C ILE A 179 1.85 -37.91 -23.56
N LEU A 180 1.04 -36.87 -23.81
CA LEU A 180 0.03 -36.88 -24.84
C LEU A 180 0.62 -36.77 -26.25
N VAL A 181 1.70 -36.00 -26.45
CA VAL A 181 2.31 -35.81 -27.77
C VAL A 181 2.83 -37.12 -28.36
N PRO A 182 3.67 -37.93 -27.66
CA PRO A 182 4.11 -39.22 -28.21
C PRO A 182 3.01 -40.25 -28.33
N ALA A 183 2.01 -40.23 -27.40
CA ALA A 183 0.86 -41.12 -27.50
C ALA A 183 0.05 -40.84 -28.79
N TRP A 184 -0.19 -39.57 -29.14
CA TRP A 184 -0.92 -39.17 -30.33
C TRP A 184 -0.16 -39.51 -31.62
N LEU A 185 1.16 -39.34 -31.61
CA LEU A 185 2.01 -39.74 -32.75
C LEU A 185 2.05 -41.24 -32.96
N SER A 186 1.97 -42.03 -31.89
CA SER A 186 1.92 -43.48 -31.91
C SER A 186 0.57 -44.03 -32.48
N PHE A 187 -0.52 -43.32 -32.20
CA PHE A 187 -1.86 -43.70 -32.73
C PHE A 187 -2.16 -43.14 -34.13
N GLY A 188 -1.52 -42.06 -34.54
CA GLY A 188 -1.68 -41.44 -35.89
C GLY A 188 -0.78 -42.01 -36.97
N GLY A 189 0.07 -42.97 -36.67
CA GLY A 189 1.01 -43.64 -37.58
C GLY A 189 0.58 -45.06 -38.06
N LEU A 190 -0.71 -45.42 -37.93
CA LEU A 190 -1.29 -46.64 -38.50
C LEU A 190 -2.19 -46.32 -39.67
#